data_d83abdaec8644696129822f335a16642
#
_entry.id   d83abdaec8644696129822f335a16642
#
_cell.length_a   1.000
_cell.length_b   1.000
_cell.length_c   1.000
_cell.angle_alpha   90.00
_cell.angle_beta   90.00
_cell.angle_gamma   90.00
#
_symmetry.space_group_name_H-M   'P 1'
#
loop_
_entity.id
_entity.type
_entity.pdbx_description
1 polymer ?
#
loop_
_entity_poly.entity_id
_entity_poly.type
_entity_poly.pdbx_seq_one_letter_code
_entity_poly.pdbx_strand_id
1 'polypeptide(L)'
;MKRLIIILCGLLSVVSCSHLDDTHGQGGENPLNTCVLPSVVQAGEEALIQWNGFKQTDKIHLVSESGQETEVAIKVFTDSGIMFVIPAGLAEGTYVLILERDTREELGKIEITAAAMPVSGIKIPSSITLGEEMTIEGIGFEEGCSVVFVNEEGKEYVLKAEIVTSGISVMLSKDITAGKYGLYLLQDGIMWMLSPSISVYAGKADKLLKRIDYHTPYSDGVTLKLSWVISRDEPQTLTLYEYLIEDSEETLQAYDLYESNAEGHFELTHDGFESSNDLAMSYTRNSDGVVTGSDVLIYGNDQTTAFTWTYDADGYLTDISSPARSFRSLEYTGGNLTTFRNTSFEYGDPELVNHPFAPEVVWAYMALMESNDPFVYFPFFLGWYTKSSAQLPDALILPSPTGTGTVRNELSYVFDEDGYVVKMTWEASEIDFIY
;
A
#
# COMPACT_ATOMS: atom_id res chain seq x y z
N MET A 1 -45.21 0.42 1.52
CA MET A 1 -45.01 -0.49 0.38
C MET A 1 -44.19 -1.66 0.91
N LYS A 2 -44.83 -2.85 0.99
CA LYS A 2 -44.20 -4.08 1.54
C LYS A 2 -43.19 -4.58 0.49
N ARG A 3 -41.91 -4.68 0.83
CA ARG A 3 -40.91 -5.36 0.01
C ARG A 3 -41.01 -6.87 0.28
N LEU A 4 -41.28 -7.59 -0.78
CA LEU A 4 -41.34 -9.03 -0.85
C LEU A 4 -39.87 -9.55 -0.85
N ILE A 5 -39.50 -10.24 0.22
CA ILE A 5 -38.23 -10.97 0.29
C ILE A 5 -38.47 -12.30 -0.42
N ILE A 6 -37.84 -12.46 -1.58
CA ILE A 6 -37.78 -13.75 -2.27
C ILE A 6 -36.61 -14.52 -1.66
N ILE A 7 -36.93 -15.44 -0.78
CA ILE A 7 -35.97 -16.45 -0.31
C ILE A 7 -35.79 -17.44 -1.45
N LEU A 8 -34.64 -17.42 -2.07
CA LEU A 8 -34.21 -18.39 -3.06
C LEU A 8 -33.81 -19.67 -2.30
N CYS A 9 -34.71 -20.62 -2.19
CA CYS A 9 -34.41 -21.97 -1.70
C CYS A 9 -33.41 -22.63 -2.65
N GLY A 10 -32.12 -22.72 -2.20
CA GLY A 10 -31.14 -23.59 -2.86
C GLY A 10 -31.59 -25.02 -2.85
N LEU A 11 -31.57 -25.67 -4.03
CA LEU A 11 -31.87 -27.08 -4.19
C LEU A 11 -30.86 -27.91 -3.37
N LEU A 12 -31.32 -28.49 -2.27
CA LEU A 12 -30.61 -29.56 -1.58
C LEU A 12 -30.60 -30.82 -2.46
N SER A 13 -29.45 -31.12 -3.03
CA SER A 13 -29.21 -32.42 -3.68
C SER A 13 -28.92 -33.43 -2.59
N VAL A 14 -29.91 -34.20 -2.21
CA VAL A 14 -29.76 -35.38 -1.33
C VAL A 14 -29.26 -36.56 -2.17
N VAL A 15 -28.03 -36.97 -1.97
CA VAL A 15 -27.49 -38.22 -2.54
C VAL A 15 -27.75 -39.32 -1.53
N SER A 16 -28.74 -40.17 -1.84
CA SER A 16 -28.98 -41.42 -1.10
C SER A 16 -28.01 -42.47 -1.65
N CYS A 17 -27.00 -42.87 -0.90
CA CYS A 17 -26.20 -44.06 -1.20
C CYS A 17 -26.93 -45.32 -0.67
N SER A 18 -27.70 -45.99 -1.53
CA SER A 18 -28.11 -47.37 -1.30
C SER A 18 -27.08 -48.30 -1.92
N HIS A 19 -26.21 -48.87 -1.13
CA HIS A 19 -25.40 -50.02 -1.53
C HIS A 19 -26.15 -51.30 -1.12
N LEU A 20 -26.74 -51.98 -2.11
CA LEU A 20 -27.29 -53.29 -1.97
C LEU A 20 -26.15 -54.31 -2.18
N ASP A 21 -25.67 -54.92 -1.13
CA ASP A 21 -24.96 -56.19 -1.18
C ASP A 21 -25.77 -57.22 -0.40
N ASP A 22 -26.36 -58.14 -1.16
CA ASP A 22 -27.08 -59.33 -0.63
C ASP A 22 -26.07 -60.33 -0.04
N THR A 23 -25.95 -60.36 1.28
CA THR A 23 -25.52 -61.57 1.98
C THR A 23 -26.29 -61.72 3.27
N HIS A 24 -27.08 -62.80 3.35
CA HIS A 24 -27.82 -63.26 4.52
C HIS A 24 -26.88 -63.41 5.75
N GLY A 25 -27.09 -62.57 6.77
CA GLY A 25 -26.56 -62.78 8.11
C GLY A 25 -27.42 -62.00 9.11
N GLN A 26 -28.09 -62.72 10.02
CA GLN A 26 -28.81 -62.13 11.15
C GLN A 26 -27.81 -61.27 11.99
N GLY A 27 -27.90 -59.94 11.85
CA GLY A 27 -27.25 -59.01 12.70
C GLY A 27 -28.14 -57.76 12.80
N GLY A 28 -28.39 -57.31 14.00
CA GLY A 28 -29.26 -56.17 14.27
C GLY A 28 -28.96 -54.99 13.36
N GLU A 29 -30.01 -54.41 12.81
CA GLU A 29 -29.94 -53.20 12.00
C GLU A 29 -29.14 -52.13 12.77
N ASN A 30 -28.04 -51.68 12.21
CA ASN A 30 -27.28 -50.54 12.79
C ASN A 30 -28.21 -49.31 12.66
N PRO A 31 -28.69 -48.74 13.77
CA PRO A 31 -29.66 -47.64 13.73
C PRO A 31 -29.14 -46.37 13.00
N LEU A 32 -27.87 -46.34 12.67
CA LEU A 32 -27.26 -45.22 11.93
C LEU A 32 -27.48 -45.28 10.40
N ASN A 33 -27.95 -46.39 9.86
CA ASN A 33 -28.23 -46.52 8.42
C ASN A 33 -29.31 -45.57 7.87
N THR A 34 -29.99 -44.81 8.72
CA THR A 34 -31.00 -43.80 8.35
C THR A 34 -30.53 -42.35 8.58
N CYS A 35 -29.25 -42.15 8.96
CA CYS A 35 -28.69 -40.81 9.15
C CYS A 35 -28.48 -40.13 7.80
N VAL A 36 -29.09 -38.96 7.59
CA VAL A 36 -28.91 -38.15 6.38
C VAL A 36 -28.05 -36.95 6.73
N LEU A 37 -26.93 -36.85 6.04
CA LEU A 37 -25.96 -35.77 6.18
C LEU A 37 -26.03 -34.82 4.98
N PRO A 38 -25.77 -33.51 5.17
CA PRO A 38 -25.52 -32.64 4.04
C PRO A 38 -24.16 -33.03 3.38
N SER A 39 -24.12 -33.05 2.05
CA SER A 39 -22.88 -33.40 1.32
C SER A 39 -21.84 -32.31 1.36
N VAL A 40 -22.29 -31.05 1.34
CA VAL A 40 -21.47 -29.85 1.35
C VAL A 40 -22.10 -28.83 2.26
N VAL A 41 -21.29 -28.16 3.11
CA VAL A 41 -21.70 -27.04 3.96
C VAL A 41 -20.58 -26.00 4.00
N GLN A 42 -20.94 -24.74 4.03
CA GLN A 42 -19.98 -23.66 4.13
C GLN A 42 -19.56 -23.45 5.60
N ALA A 43 -18.28 -23.15 5.84
CA ALA A 43 -17.80 -22.76 7.15
C ALA A 43 -18.58 -21.51 7.64
N GLY A 44 -19.00 -21.51 8.90
CA GLY A 44 -19.84 -20.46 9.49
C GLY A 44 -21.34 -20.71 9.32
N GLU A 45 -21.77 -21.63 8.46
CA GLU A 45 -23.20 -21.92 8.23
C GLU A 45 -23.77 -22.98 9.19
N GLU A 46 -25.10 -23.04 9.26
CA GLU A 46 -25.82 -24.04 9.99
C GLU A 46 -25.97 -25.32 9.14
N ALA A 47 -25.69 -26.45 9.74
CA ALA A 47 -25.86 -27.76 9.14
C ALA A 47 -26.91 -28.56 9.90
N LEU A 48 -27.78 -29.28 9.15
CA LEU A 48 -28.78 -30.17 9.70
C LEU A 48 -28.39 -31.61 9.46
N ILE A 49 -28.32 -32.42 10.52
CA ILE A 49 -28.24 -33.87 10.43
C ILE A 49 -29.63 -34.43 10.75
N GLN A 50 -30.20 -35.09 9.79
CA GLN A 50 -31.52 -35.72 9.98
C GLN A 50 -31.34 -37.15 10.50
N TRP A 51 -31.72 -37.37 11.74
CA TRP A 51 -31.77 -38.64 12.43
C TRP A 51 -32.52 -38.48 13.76
N ASN A 52 -33.46 -39.31 14.04
CA ASN A 52 -34.34 -39.25 15.24
C ASN A 52 -33.69 -39.89 16.48
N GLY A 53 -32.46 -40.39 16.37
CA GLY A 53 -31.78 -41.09 17.47
C GLY A 53 -30.91 -40.21 18.34
N PHE A 54 -30.81 -38.89 18.09
CA PHE A 54 -30.00 -37.99 18.89
C PHE A 54 -30.55 -37.77 20.30
N LYS A 55 -29.63 -37.64 21.28
CA LYS A 55 -29.92 -37.34 22.67
C LYS A 55 -29.28 -36.00 23.05
N GLN A 56 -29.85 -35.32 24.04
CA GLN A 56 -29.33 -34.03 24.50
C GLN A 56 -27.88 -34.08 25.09
N THR A 57 -27.41 -35.28 25.39
CA THR A 57 -26.02 -35.48 25.90
C THR A 57 -25.03 -35.79 24.80
N ASP A 58 -25.46 -35.91 23.56
CA ASP A 58 -24.61 -36.23 22.41
C ASP A 58 -23.69 -35.04 22.07
N LYS A 59 -22.50 -35.36 21.63
CA LYS A 59 -21.55 -34.38 21.07
C LYS A 59 -21.22 -34.77 19.64
N ILE A 60 -20.98 -33.76 18.83
CA ILE A 60 -20.57 -33.91 17.44
C ILE A 60 -19.16 -33.37 17.28
N HIS A 61 -18.32 -34.13 16.59
CA HIS A 61 -16.97 -33.73 16.26
C HIS A 61 -16.76 -33.79 14.74
N LEU A 62 -16.01 -32.84 14.23
CA LEU A 62 -15.51 -32.81 12.87
C LEU A 62 -14.02 -33.18 12.92
N VAL A 63 -13.65 -34.24 12.20
CA VAL A 63 -12.27 -34.73 12.12
C VAL A 63 -11.75 -34.54 10.71
N SER A 64 -10.71 -33.70 10.55
CA SER A 64 -10.05 -33.46 9.27
C SER A 64 -9.27 -34.68 8.76
N GLU A 65 -8.87 -34.67 7.50
CA GLU A 65 -7.99 -35.71 6.94
C GLU A 65 -6.63 -35.80 7.64
N SER A 66 -6.15 -34.69 8.23
CA SER A 66 -4.93 -34.68 9.05
C SER A 66 -5.10 -35.25 10.47
N GLY A 67 -6.35 -35.60 10.84
CA GLY A 67 -6.69 -36.09 12.17
C GLY A 67 -6.94 -35.00 13.21
N GLN A 68 -6.98 -33.74 12.81
CA GLN A 68 -7.37 -32.65 13.71
C GLN A 68 -8.87 -32.74 14.01
N GLU A 69 -9.21 -32.69 15.29
CA GLU A 69 -10.59 -32.82 15.77
C GLU A 69 -11.11 -31.48 16.30
N THR A 70 -12.35 -31.16 15.94
CA THR A 70 -13.04 -29.96 16.41
C THR A 70 -14.44 -30.34 16.90
N GLU A 71 -14.75 -30.10 18.19
CA GLU A 71 -16.11 -30.26 18.74
C GLU A 71 -16.98 -29.12 18.19
N VAL A 72 -18.18 -29.45 17.68
CA VAL A 72 -19.12 -28.46 17.17
C VAL A 72 -20.30 -28.27 18.11
N ALA A 73 -20.71 -27.01 18.29
CA ALA A 73 -21.82 -26.67 19.16
C ALA A 73 -23.17 -27.06 18.49
N ILE A 74 -23.95 -27.93 19.14
CA ILE A 74 -25.30 -28.23 18.73
C ILE A 74 -26.19 -27.06 19.17
N LYS A 75 -26.85 -26.42 18.20
CA LYS A 75 -27.71 -25.27 18.41
C LYS A 75 -29.12 -25.66 18.81
N VAL A 76 -29.65 -26.69 18.16
CA VAL A 76 -31.05 -27.15 18.38
C VAL A 76 -31.14 -28.65 18.22
N PHE A 77 -31.84 -29.29 19.13
CA PHE A 77 -32.34 -30.66 18.98
C PHE A 77 -33.80 -30.60 18.51
N THR A 78 -34.11 -31.31 17.43
CA THR A 78 -35.48 -31.45 16.89
C THR A 78 -35.92 -32.90 16.92
N ASP A 79 -37.22 -33.16 16.72
CA ASP A 79 -37.73 -34.52 16.63
C ASP A 79 -37.19 -35.31 15.43
N SER A 80 -36.63 -34.59 14.43
CA SER A 80 -36.10 -35.17 13.18
C SER A 80 -34.59 -35.14 13.06
N GLY A 81 -33.86 -34.51 14.03
CA GLY A 81 -32.42 -34.39 13.94
C GLY A 81 -31.81 -33.30 14.82
N ILE A 82 -30.59 -32.94 14.51
CA ILE A 82 -29.89 -31.85 15.17
C ILE A 82 -29.45 -30.78 14.17
N MET A 83 -29.45 -29.54 14.62
CA MET A 83 -28.86 -28.42 13.91
C MET A 83 -27.65 -27.92 14.69
N PHE A 84 -26.52 -27.76 14.00
CA PHE A 84 -25.27 -27.31 14.56
C PHE A 84 -24.60 -26.29 13.64
N VAL A 85 -23.66 -25.52 14.16
CA VAL A 85 -22.95 -24.53 13.39
C VAL A 85 -21.57 -25.06 13.02
N ILE A 86 -21.22 -25.04 11.74
CA ILE A 86 -19.86 -25.32 11.28
C ILE A 86 -18.95 -24.18 11.77
N PRO A 87 -17.90 -24.45 12.56
CA PRO A 87 -16.99 -23.39 12.98
C PRO A 87 -16.41 -22.63 11.80
N ALA A 88 -16.52 -21.32 11.83
CA ALA A 88 -16.15 -20.44 10.72
C ALA A 88 -14.67 -20.49 10.36
N GLY A 89 -13.80 -20.81 11.32
CA GLY A 89 -12.34 -20.94 11.12
C GLY A 89 -11.88 -22.31 10.63
N LEU A 90 -12.80 -23.24 10.27
CA LEU A 90 -12.39 -24.50 9.69
C LEU A 90 -11.89 -24.31 8.26
N ALA A 91 -10.75 -24.96 7.97
CA ALA A 91 -10.23 -25.01 6.60
C ALA A 91 -11.19 -25.76 5.68
N GLU A 92 -11.20 -25.40 4.41
CA GLU A 92 -11.93 -26.19 3.40
C GLU A 92 -11.35 -27.60 3.28
N GLY A 93 -12.22 -28.57 3.01
CA GLY A 93 -11.82 -29.96 2.88
C GLY A 93 -12.89 -30.93 3.34
N THR A 94 -12.54 -32.22 3.27
CA THR A 94 -13.42 -33.32 3.71
C THR A 94 -13.20 -33.61 5.19
N TYR A 95 -14.29 -33.63 5.93
CA TYR A 95 -14.31 -33.94 7.36
C TYR A 95 -15.15 -35.16 7.63
N VAL A 96 -14.73 -35.98 8.59
CA VAL A 96 -15.52 -37.08 9.13
C VAL A 96 -16.33 -36.56 10.32
N LEU A 97 -17.64 -36.77 10.30
CA LEU A 97 -18.54 -36.49 11.41
C LEU A 97 -18.54 -37.63 12.38
N ILE A 98 -18.20 -37.37 13.63
CA ILE A 98 -18.20 -38.35 14.73
C ILE A 98 -19.27 -37.96 15.75
N LEU A 99 -20.11 -38.90 16.07
CA LEU A 99 -21.02 -38.82 17.22
C LEU A 99 -20.30 -39.40 18.44
N GLU A 100 -20.17 -38.60 19.48
CA GLU A 100 -19.68 -39.05 20.78
C GLU A 100 -20.84 -39.18 21.78
N ARG A 101 -20.95 -40.38 22.33
CA ARG A 101 -21.95 -40.77 23.34
C ARG A 101 -21.24 -41.68 24.35
N ASP A 102 -21.80 -42.86 24.64
CA ASP A 102 -21.10 -43.91 25.41
C ASP A 102 -19.97 -44.55 24.58
N THR A 103 -20.07 -44.46 23.27
CA THR A 103 -19.10 -44.87 22.25
C THR A 103 -18.95 -43.76 21.21
N ARG A 104 -17.87 -43.83 20.43
CA ARG A 104 -17.68 -42.94 19.28
C ARG A 104 -18.06 -43.67 18.00
N GLU A 105 -18.93 -43.04 17.25
CA GLU A 105 -19.52 -43.64 16.03
C GLU A 105 -19.37 -42.65 14.86
N GLU A 106 -18.89 -43.13 13.72
CA GLU A 106 -18.81 -42.34 12.49
C GLU A 106 -20.19 -42.22 11.88
N LEU A 107 -20.66 -40.97 11.68
CA LEU A 107 -21.94 -40.69 11.00
C LEU A 107 -21.77 -40.63 9.49
N GLY A 108 -20.57 -40.22 9.00
CA GLY A 108 -20.24 -40.11 7.60
C GLY A 108 -19.32 -38.93 7.33
N LYS A 109 -19.25 -38.51 6.05
CA LYS A 109 -18.38 -37.46 5.60
C LYS A 109 -19.16 -36.24 5.10
N ILE A 110 -18.60 -35.08 5.31
CA ILE A 110 -19.13 -33.80 4.85
C ILE A 110 -17.98 -33.02 4.19
N GLU A 111 -18.25 -32.32 3.10
CA GLU A 111 -17.31 -31.37 2.50
C GLU A 111 -17.58 -29.98 3.08
N ILE A 112 -16.55 -29.36 3.64
CA ILE A 112 -16.62 -27.99 4.14
C ILE A 112 -15.96 -27.08 3.11
N THR A 113 -16.70 -26.07 2.67
CA THR A 113 -16.18 -25.00 1.81
C THR A 113 -15.86 -23.77 2.63
N ALA A 114 -14.91 -22.96 2.16
CA ALA A 114 -14.55 -21.71 2.86
C ALA A 114 -15.78 -20.80 3.02
N ALA A 115 -15.81 -20.07 4.12
CA ALA A 115 -16.81 -19.03 4.33
C ALA A 115 -16.72 -17.97 3.24
N ALA A 116 -17.83 -17.55 2.68
CA ALA A 116 -17.83 -16.44 1.73
C ALA A 116 -17.51 -15.13 2.48
N MET A 117 -16.62 -14.34 1.91
CA MET A 117 -16.35 -13.00 2.46
C MET A 117 -17.63 -12.15 2.39
N PRO A 118 -18.11 -11.58 3.51
CA PRO A 118 -19.39 -10.85 3.55
C PRO A 118 -19.29 -9.48 2.90
N VAL A 119 -18.08 -8.99 2.64
CA VAL A 119 -17.81 -7.65 2.10
C VAL A 119 -17.43 -7.70 0.63
N SER A 120 -17.80 -6.66 -0.12
CA SER A 120 -17.51 -6.54 -1.55
C SER A 120 -17.15 -5.10 -1.94
N GLY A 121 -16.55 -4.93 -3.13
CA GLY A 121 -16.13 -3.62 -3.61
C GLY A 121 -14.99 -3.02 -2.79
N ILE A 122 -14.13 -3.88 -2.23
CA ILE A 122 -13.06 -3.49 -1.31
C ILE A 122 -12.00 -2.70 -2.05
N LYS A 123 -11.64 -1.54 -1.47
CA LYS A 123 -10.44 -0.78 -1.85
C LYS A 123 -9.65 -0.47 -0.60
N ILE A 124 -8.37 -0.82 -0.63
CA ILE A 124 -7.44 -0.70 0.48
C ILE A 124 -6.30 0.20 0.02
N PRO A 125 -5.86 1.17 0.82
CA PRO A 125 -4.64 1.90 0.53
C PRO A 125 -3.44 0.94 0.54
N SER A 126 -2.47 1.17 -0.34
CA SER A 126 -1.24 0.34 -0.41
C SER A 126 -0.34 0.53 0.80
N SER A 127 -0.49 1.65 1.50
CA SER A 127 0.29 2.00 2.69
C SER A 127 -0.51 2.85 3.66
N ILE A 128 -0.06 2.86 4.90
CA ILE A 128 -0.61 3.70 5.98
C ILE A 128 0.50 4.11 6.93
N THR A 129 0.30 5.25 7.58
CA THR A 129 1.23 5.81 8.56
C THR A 129 0.72 5.59 9.99
N LEU A 130 1.60 5.27 10.93
CA LEU A 130 1.25 5.12 12.34
C LEU A 130 0.66 6.41 12.92
N GLY A 131 -0.44 6.26 13.65
CA GLY A 131 -1.18 7.40 14.21
C GLY A 131 -2.11 8.10 13.23
N GLU A 132 -2.22 7.63 11.99
CA GLU A 132 -3.20 8.09 11.01
C GLU A 132 -4.42 7.15 10.97
N GLU A 133 -5.51 7.67 10.44
CA GLU A 133 -6.75 6.96 10.22
C GLU A 133 -6.74 6.34 8.81
N MET A 134 -6.96 5.02 8.74
CA MET A 134 -7.09 4.29 7.49
C MET A 134 -8.55 4.03 7.17
N THR A 135 -8.98 4.39 5.98
CA THR A 135 -10.30 4.02 5.46
C THR A 135 -10.17 2.83 4.50
N ILE A 136 -10.94 1.77 4.74
CA ILE A 136 -11.14 0.65 3.82
C ILE A 136 -12.53 0.83 3.20
N GLU A 137 -12.59 1.16 1.91
CA GLU A 137 -13.84 1.28 1.20
C GLU A 137 -14.46 -0.11 0.95
N GLY A 138 -15.79 -0.18 0.91
CA GLY A 138 -16.52 -1.41 0.61
C GLY A 138 -17.91 -1.41 1.24
N ILE A 139 -18.68 -2.45 0.95
CA ILE A 139 -20.03 -2.67 1.49
C ILE A 139 -20.11 -4.04 2.15
N GLY A 140 -20.94 -4.16 3.19
CA GLY A 140 -21.15 -5.41 3.93
C GLY A 140 -20.39 -5.49 5.25
N PHE A 141 -19.70 -4.44 5.65
CA PHE A 141 -19.11 -4.33 6.99
C PHE A 141 -20.22 -4.18 8.05
N GLU A 142 -20.03 -4.81 9.20
CA GLU A 142 -20.98 -4.79 10.31
C GLU A 142 -20.41 -4.12 11.55
N GLU A 143 -21.31 -3.58 12.40
CA GLU A 143 -20.88 -2.98 13.67
C GLU A 143 -20.15 -4.00 14.55
N GLY A 144 -19.00 -3.60 15.08
CA GLY A 144 -18.17 -4.45 15.92
C GLY A 144 -17.12 -5.25 15.17
N CYS A 145 -17.05 -5.14 13.83
CA CYS A 145 -15.93 -5.70 13.09
C CYS A 145 -14.60 -5.06 13.50
N SER A 146 -13.52 -5.77 13.23
CA SER A 146 -12.15 -5.32 13.52
C SER A 146 -11.27 -5.58 12.31
N VAL A 147 -10.19 -4.79 12.21
CA VAL A 147 -9.12 -5.03 11.23
C VAL A 147 -7.92 -5.61 11.94
N VAL A 148 -7.36 -6.68 11.41
CA VAL A 148 -6.22 -7.37 12.00
C VAL A 148 -5.02 -7.22 11.08
N PHE A 149 -3.94 -6.68 11.62
CA PHE A 149 -2.64 -6.62 10.98
C PHE A 149 -1.78 -7.78 11.48
N VAL A 150 -1.24 -8.58 10.58
CA VAL A 150 -0.39 -9.72 10.91
C VAL A 150 0.99 -9.51 10.30
N ASN A 151 2.03 -9.42 11.13
CA ASN A 151 3.40 -9.24 10.66
C ASN A 151 4.00 -10.58 10.15
N GLU A 152 5.21 -10.52 9.60
CA GLU A 152 5.92 -11.69 9.05
C GLU A 152 6.22 -12.78 10.12
N GLU A 153 6.25 -12.40 11.40
CA GLU A 153 6.44 -13.33 12.53
C GLU A 153 5.12 -13.97 12.99
N GLY A 154 3.99 -13.61 12.37
CA GLY A 154 2.66 -14.08 12.73
C GLY A 154 2.05 -13.36 13.94
N LYS A 155 2.62 -12.25 14.40
CA LYS A 155 2.04 -11.46 15.48
C LYS A 155 0.85 -10.65 14.98
N GLU A 156 -0.27 -10.77 15.68
CA GLU A 156 -1.53 -10.12 15.35
C GLU A 156 -1.72 -8.82 16.16
N TYR A 157 -2.22 -7.79 15.48
CA TYR A 157 -2.65 -6.53 16.07
C TYR A 157 -4.11 -6.29 15.67
N VAL A 158 -5.01 -6.45 16.62
CA VAL A 158 -6.46 -6.32 16.41
C VAL A 158 -6.89 -4.89 16.69
N LEU A 159 -7.39 -4.20 15.67
CA LEU A 159 -7.86 -2.82 15.75
C LEU A 159 -9.37 -2.77 15.52
N LYS A 160 -10.08 -2.13 16.43
CA LYS A 160 -11.51 -1.91 16.28
C LYS A 160 -11.79 -0.97 15.12
N ALA A 161 -12.70 -1.37 14.23
CA ALA A 161 -13.14 -0.53 13.12
C ALA A 161 -14.39 0.27 13.49
N GLU A 162 -14.52 1.46 12.91
CA GLU A 162 -15.73 2.29 12.96
C GLU A 162 -16.39 2.30 11.58
N ILE A 163 -17.71 2.12 11.54
CA ILE A 163 -18.46 2.17 10.27
C ILE A 163 -18.53 3.61 9.80
N VAL A 164 -18.12 3.84 8.55
CA VAL A 164 -18.23 5.13 7.86
C VAL A 164 -19.05 4.99 6.58
N THR A 165 -19.41 6.10 5.95
CA THR A 165 -20.32 6.10 4.78
C THR A 165 -19.81 5.25 3.60
N SER A 166 -18.48 5.20 3.41
CA SER A 166 -17.84 4.49 2.29
C SER A 166 -17.32 3.10 2.66
N GLY A 167 -17.38 2.70 3.94
CA GLY A 167 -16.81 1.44 4.40
C GLY A 167 -16.53 1.41 5.89
N ILE A 168 -15.28 1.14 6.27
CA ILE A 168 -14.81 1.21 7.66
C ILE A 168 -13.58 2.09 7.79
N SER A 169 -13.42 2.68 8.97
CA SER A 169 -12.25 3.45 9.36
C SER A 169 -11.57 2.82 10.56
N VAL A 170 -10.23 2.84 10.57
CA VAL A 170 -9.39 2.25 11.61
C VAL A 170 -8.25 3.20 11.95
N MET A 171 -8.09 3.52 13.24
CA MET A 171 -6.93 4.27 13.72
C MET A 171 -5.78 3.32 14.02
N LEU A 172 -4.61 3.51 13.39
CA LEU A 172 -3.43 2.70 13.69
C LEU A 172 -2.88 3.03 15.08
N SER A 173 -2.78 1.98 15.89
CA SER A 173 -2.17 2.07 17.22
C SER A 173 -0.65 2.28 17.11
N LYS A 174 -0.09 3.06 18.04
CA LYS A 174 1.37 3.24 18.18
C LYS A 174 2.10 1.96 18.63
N ASP A 175 1.35 0.93 19.02
CA ASP A 175 1.92 -0.38 19.39
C ASP A 175 2.30 -1.24 18.16
N ILE A 176 1.79 -0.88 16.99
CA ILE A 176 2.20 -1.47 15.71
C ILE A 176 3.55 -0.84 15.33
N THR A 177 4.49 -1.65 14.89
CA THR A 177 5.78 -1.15 14.37
C THR A 177 5.71 -0.91 12.86
N ALA A 178 6.61 -0.09 12.34
CA ALA A 178 6.76 0.04 10.89
C ALA A 178 7.16 -1.31 10.28
N GLY A 179 6.64 -1.62 9.09
CA GLY A 179 6.90 -2.90 8.43
C GLY A 179 5.80 -3.31 7.45
N LYS A 180 5.92 -4.52 6.91
CA LYS A 180 4.90 -5.13 6.05
C LYS A 180 3.98 -6.03 6.86
N TYR A 181 2.69 -5.99 6.55
CA TYR A 181 1.65 -6.72 7.26
C TYR A 181 0.66 -7.34 6.27
N GLY A 182 0.20 -8.56 6.55
CA GLY A 182 -1.05 -9.06 6.01
C GLY A 182 -2.22 -8.33 6.67
N LEU A 183 -3.22 -7.96 5.91
CA LEU A 183 -4.41 -7.26 6.39
C LEU A 183 -5.62 -8.19 6.34
N TYR A 184 -6.35 -8.27 7.43
CA TYR A 184 -7.52 -9.12 7.56
C TYR A 184 -8.70 -8.36 8.15
N LEU A 185 -9.92 -8.75 7.75
CA LEU A 185 -11.17 -8.39 8.41
C LEU A 185 -11.53 -9.48 9.42
N LEU A 186 -11.81 -9.10 10.65
CA LEU A 186 -12.42 -9.96 11.68
C LEU A 186 -13.87 -9.52 11.89
N GLN A 187 -14.82 -10.33 11.46
CA GLN A 187 -16.26 -10.09 11.60
C GLN A 187 -16.97 -11.42 11.94
N ASP A 188 -17.87 -11.42 12.90
CA ASP A 188 -18.57 -12.62 13.41
C ASP A 188 -17.65 -13.76 13.85
N GLY A 189 -16.45 -13.44 14.31
CA GLY A 189 -15.43 -14.40 14.73
C GLY A 189 -14.70 -15.08 13.57
N ILE A 190 -14.94 -14.66 12.35
CA ILE A 190 -14.25 -15.14 11.14
C ILE A 190 -13.23 -14.12 10.69
N MET A 191 -12.07 -14.59 10.26
CA MET A 191 -10.98 -13.76 9.74
C MET A 191 -10.83 -13.98 8.24
N TRP A 192 -11.06 -12.94 7.43
CA TRP A 192 -10.90 -12.94 5.98
C TRP A 192 -9.70 -12.09 5.58
N MET A 193 -8.88 -12.61 4.69
CA MET A 193 -7.77 -11.83 4.12
C MET A 193 -8.33 -10.73 3.21
N LEU A 194 -8.00 -9.47 3.53
CA LEU A 194 -8.30 -8.30 2.71
C LEU A 194 -7.16 -7.98 1.75
N SER A 195 -5.91 -8.06 2.25
CA SER A 195 -4.70 -7.84 1.45
C SER A 195 -3.57 -8.74 1.96
N PRO A 196 -2.78 -9.37 1.07
CA PRO A 196 -1.62 -10.14 1.48
C PRO A 196 -0.49 -9.26 2.02
N SER A 197 -0.44 -7.99 1.61
CA SER A 197 0.60 -7.06 2.05
C SER A 197 0.09 -5.62 2.07
N ILE A 198 0.34 -4.92 3.16
CA ILE A 198 0.20 -3.46 3.32
C ILE A 198 1.44 -2.95 4.04
N SER A 199 1.97 -1.81 3.59
CA SER A 199 3.11 -1.17 4.24
C SER A 199 2.64 -0.24 5.35
N VAL A 200 3.18 -0.43 6.56
CA VAL A 200 2.96 0.46 7.71
C VAL A 200 4.23 1.27 7.93
N TYR A 201 4.12 2.58 7.86
CA TYR A 201 5.24 3.50 8.08
C TYR A 201 5.21 4.10 9.48
N ALA A 202 6.38 4.45 10.01
CA ALA A 202 6.59 4.93 11.39
C ALA A 202 5.93 6.27 11.76
N GLY A 203 5.08 6.80 10.90
CA GLY A 203 4.48 8.11 11.06
C GLY A 203 5.28 9.17 10.32
N LYS A 204 4.79 10.44 10.35
CA LYS A 204 5.60 11.58 9.89
C LYS A 204 6.90 11.54 10.68
N ALA A 205 7.80 10.64 10.30
CA ALA A 205 9.15 10.73 10.75
C ALA A 205 9.65 12.04 10.15
N ASP A 206 10.15 12.90 11.01
CA ASP A 206 10.74 14.17 10.62
C ASP A 206 12.08 13.97 9.88
N LYS A 207 12.18 12.89 9.09
CA LYS A 207 13.33 12.66 8.21
C LYS A 207 13.22 13.61 7.02
N LEU A 208 13.64 14.82 7.26
CA LEU A 208 13.78 15.79 6.19
C LEU A 208 15.10 15.54 5.45
N LEU A 209 15.01 15.55 4.13
CA LEU A 209 16.17 15.41 3.26
C LEU A 209 17.19 16.52 3.56
N LYS A 210 18.44 16.14 3.85
CA LYS A 210 19.54 17.05 4.14
C LYS A 210 20.50 17.19 2.97
N ARG A 211 20.66 16.10 2.19
CA ARG A 211 21.56 16.09 1.06
C ARG A 211 21.12 15.07 0.02
N ILE A 212 21.38 15.39 -1.24
CA ILE A 212 21.25 14.50 -2.38
C ILE A 212 22.59 14.47 -3.10
N ASP A 213 23.15 13.29 -3.30
CA ASP A 213 24.39 13.10 -4.05
C ASP A 213 24.09 12.33 -5.32
N TYR A 214 24.39 12.90 -6.47
CA TYR A 214 24.30 12.24 -7.78
C TYR A 214 25.68 11.87 -8.27
N HIS A 215 25.86 10.63 -8.66
CA HIS A 215 27.10 10.09 -9.19
C HIS A 215 26.86 9.56 -10.61
N THR A 216 27.69 9.98 -11.55
CA THR A 216 27.64 9.51 -12.93
C THR A 216 29.03 9.41 -13.55
N PRO A 217 29.31 8.46 -14.41
CA PRO A 217 30.56 8.42 -15.17
C PRO A 217 30.76 9.70 -15.98
N TYR A 218 31.95 10.29 -15.89
CA TYR A 218 32.28 11.53 -16.58
C TYR A 218 33.33 11.31 -17.68
N SER A 219 34.42 10.59 -17.35
CA SER A 219 35.45 10.14 -18.29
C SER A 219 36.08 8.85 -17.76
N ASP A 220 37.05 8.29 -18.51
CA ASP A 220 37.71 7.05 -18.12
C ASP A 220 38.29 7.12 -16.71
N GLY A 221 37.71 6.40 -15.75
CA GLY A 221 38.15 6.35 -14.36
C GLY A 221 37.72 7.53 -13.49
N VAL A 222 36.99 8.50 -14.05
CA VAL A 222 36.52 9.69 -13.32
C VAL A 222 34.99 9.66 -13.21
N THR A 223 34.51 9.92 -11.99
CA THR A 223 33.07 10.08 -11.71
C THR A 223 32.77 11.54 -11.40
N LEU A 224 31.75 12.10 -12.03
CA LEU A 224 31.16 13.37 -11.64
C LEU A 224 30.21 13.15 -10.46
N LYS A 225 30.36 13.95 -9.40
CA LYS A 225 29.40 13.98 -8.30
C LYS A 225 28.82 15.39 -8.18
N LEU A 226 27.51 15.49 -8.22
CA LEU A 226 26.74 16.70 -7.90
C LEU A 226 26.07 16.51 -6.54
N SER A 227 26.28 17.43 -5.62
CA SER A 227 25.73 17.36 -4.26
C SER A 227 24.85 18.57 -3.97
N TRP A 228 23.54 18.35 -3.75
CA TRP A 228 22.67 19.36 -3.16
C TRP A 228 22.65 19.20 -1.64
N VAL A 229 23.11 20.21 -0.92
CA VAL A 229 23.07 20.29 0.54
C VAL A 229 21.99 21.30 0.95
N ILE A 230 21.11 20.88 1.87
CA ILE A 230 19.93 21.62 2.28
C ILE A 230 20.03 21.94 3.77
N SER A 231 20.08 23.23 4.12
CA SER A 231 19.92 23.69 5.50
C SER A 231 18.60 24.45 5.65
N ARG A 232 17.88 24.13 6.73
CA ARG A 232 16.60 24.76 7.08
C ARG A 232 16.72 25.73 8.25
N ASP A 233 17.92 25.85 8.82
CA ASP A 233 18.23 26.85 9.81
C ASP A 233 18.26 28.24 9.14
N GLU A 234 17.91 29.28 9.88
CA GLU A 234 17.89 30.65 9.34
C GLU A 234 19.31 31.26 9.34
N PRO A 235 19.80 31.76 8.20
CA PRO A 235 19.17 31.74 6.88
C PRO A 235 19.09 30.32 6.30
N GLN A 236 17.97 29.96 5.64
CA GLN A 236 17.88 28.70 4.93
C GLN A 236 18.84 28.72 3.75
N THR A 237 19.58 27.64 3.55
CA THR A 237 20.53 27.54 2.44
C THR A 237 20.33 26.31 1.60
N LEU A 238 20.58 26.47 0.30
CA LEU A 238 20.67 25.41 -0.68
C LEU A 238 22.00 25.56 -1.39
N THR A 239 22.86 24.54 -1.29
CA THR A 239 24.18 24.61 -1.91
C THR A 239 24.31 23.44 -2.89
N LEU A 240 24.64 23.75 -4.14
CA LEU A 240 25.05 22.79 -5.14
C LEU A 240 26.58 22.75 -5.20
N TYR A 241 27.15 21.59 -4.99
CA TYR A 241 28.56 21.31 -5.16
C TYR A 241 28.82 20.43 -6.37
N GLU A 242 29.86 20.67 -7.10
CA GLU A 242 30.42 19.78 -8.12
C GLU A 242 31.76 19.23 -7.66
N TYR A 243 31.89 17.91 -7.71
CA TYR A 243 33.14 17.20 -7.43
C TYR A 243 33.50 16.29 -8.61
N LEU A 244 34.80 16.13 -8.83
CA LEU A 244 35.34 15.02 -9.59
C LEU A 244 35.97 14.01 -8.64
N ILE A 245 35.67 12.75 -8.88
CA ILE A 245 36.16 11.61 -8.10
C ILE A 245 37.07 10.79 -8.99
N GLU A 246 38.35 10.69 -8.64
CA GLU A 246 39.36 9.88 -9.28
C GLU A 246 40.10 9.08 -8.20
N ASP A 247 40.25 7.77 -8.39
CA ASP A 247 40.90 6.88 -7.41
C ASP A 247 40.33 6.98 -5.98
N SER A 248 39.04 7.26 -5.83
CA SER A 248 38.33 7.51 -4.56
C SER A 248 38.69 8.85 -3.85
N GLU A 249 39.43 9.72 -4.49
CA GLU A 249 39.67 11.10 -4.01
C GLU A 249 38.63 12.05 -4.61
N GLU A 250 37.89 12.78 -3.75
CA GLU A 250 36.95 13.82 -4.16
C GLU A 250 37.64 15.15 -4.27
N THR A 251 37.59 15.80 -5.44
CA THR A 251 38.12 17.14 -5.68
C THR A 251 36.99 18.10 -6.00
N LEU A 252 36.74 19.08 -5.13
CA LEU A 252 35.77 20.14 -5.37
C LEU A 252 36.17 20.97 -6.57
N GLN A 253 35.27 21.12 -7.52
CA GLN A 253 35.48 21.93 -8.73
C GLN A 253 34.82 23.30 -8.58
N ALA A 254 33.55 23.31 -8.22
CA ALA A 254 32.74 24.51 -8.09
C ALA A 254 31.61 24.31 -7.08
N TYR A 255 30.98 25.39 -6.62
CA TYR A 255 29.72 25.34 -5.88
C TYR A 255 28.92 26.63 -6.07
N ASP A 256 27.58 26.51 -6.05
CA ASP A 256 26.66 27.63 -5.97
C ASP A 256 25.96 27.61 -4.61
N LEU A 257 25.86 28.79 -3.98
CA LEU A 257 25.19 28.95 -2.70
C LEU A 257 24.02 29.92 -2.84
N TYR A 258 22.83 29.42 -2.53
CA TYR A 258 21.59 30.20 -2.44
C TYR A 258 21.22 30.36 -0.97
N GLU A 259 21.07 31.61 -0.51
CA GLU A 259 20.67 31.94 0.85
C GLU A 259 19.34 32.66 0.88
N SER A 260 18.47 32.29 1.85
CA SER A 260 17.26 33.05 2.11
C SER A 260 17.56 34.34 2.86
N ASN A 261 16.97 35.45 2.42
CA ASN A 261 17.00 36.69 3.16
C ASN A 261 15.88 36.76 4.21
N ALA A 262 15.80 37.82 4.97
CA ALA A 262 14.80 38.04 6.02
C ALA A 262 13.33 38.06 5.49
N GLU A 263 13.15 38.23 4.18
CA GLU A 263 11.83 38.18 3.52
C GLU A 263 11.49 36.79 2.97
N GLY A 264 12.42 35.83 3.09
CA GLY A 264 12.29 34.47 2.58
C GLY A 264 12.53 34.32 1.08
N HIS A 265 13.23 35.30 0.49
CA HIS A 265 13.69 35.22 -0.90
C HIS A 265 15.04 34.53 -0.92
N PHE A 266 15.25 33.61 -1.86
CA PHE A 266 16.57 33.00 -2.09
C PHE A 266 17.34 33.81 -3.11
N GLU A 267 18.58 34.14 -2.79
CA GLU A 267 19.52 34.85 -3.65
C GLU A 267 20.77 33.99 -3.82
N LEU A 268 21.32 33.96 -5.03
CA LEU A 268 22.62 33.39 -5.31
C LEU A 268 23.70 34.28 -4.69
N THR A 269 24.29 33.83 -3.60
CA THR A 269 25.32 34.59 -2.85
C THR A 269 26.74 34.17 -3.22
N HIS A 270 26.90 33.00 -3.83
CA HIS A 270 28.16 32.53 -4.42
C HIS A 270 27.86 31.76 -5.71
N ASP A 271 28.46 32.23 -6.82
CA ASP A 271 28.40 31.62 -8.14
C ASP A 271 29.77 31.01 -8.49
N GLY A 272 29.93 29.72 -8.23
CA GLY A 272 31.17 29.00 -8.52
C GLY A 272 31.22 28.40 -9.93
N PHE A 273 30.03 28.24 -10.56
CA PHE A 273 29.94 27.71 -11.91
C PHE A 273 30.09 28.78 -13.00
N GLU A 274 30.30 30.05 -12.61
CA GLU A 274 30.28 31.18 -13.52
C GLU A 274 29.07 31.15 -14.45
N SER A 275 27.93 30.69 -13.91
CA SER A 275 26.70 30.64 -14.67
C SER A 275 26.27 32.07 -14.99
N SER A 276 26.00 32.35 -16.24
CA SER A 276 25.58 33.70 -16.68
C SER A 276 24.20 34.11 -16.15
N ASN A 277 23.63 33.32 -15.23
CA ASN A 277 22.29 33.46 -14.71
C ASN A 277 22.32 33.55 -13.18
N ASP A 278 22.79 34.66 -12.65
CA ASP A 278 22.48 35.03 -11.27
C ASP A 278 20.95 35.01 -11.10
N LEU A 279 20.45 34.24 -10.16
CA LEU A 279 19.01 34.07 -9.91
C LEU A 279 18.69 34.60 -8.50
N ALA A 280 17.65 35.44 -8.42
CA ALA A 280 16.94 35.66 -7.17
C ALA A 280 15.54 35.08 -7.29
N MET A 281 15.09 34.39 -6.26
CA MET A 281 13.81 33.67 -6.26
C MET A 281 13.03 34.00 -5.01
N SER A 282 11.74 34.29 -5.19
CA SER A 282 10.80 34.40 -4.10
C SER A 282 9.63 33.46 -4.31
N TYR A 283 9.04 32.98 -3.21
CA TYR A 283 7.92 32.04 -3.26
C TYR A 283 6.72 32.57 -2.50
N THR A 284 5.54 32.50 -3.12
CA THR A 284 4.27 32.70 -2.45
C THR A 284 3.74 31.35 -1.97
N ARG A 285 3.37 31.26 -0.69
CA ARG A 285 2.80 30.05 -0.08
C ARG A 285 1.41 30.32 0.46
N ASN A 286 0.53 29.33 0.42
CA ASN A 286 -0.77 29.37 1.07
C ASN A 286 -0.65 29.16 2.58
N SER A 287 -1.80 29.12 3.29
CA SER A 287 -1.85 28.90 4.75
C SER A 287 -1.27 27.56 5.20
N ASP A 288 -1.23 26.57 4.32
CA ASP A 288 -0.72 25.23 4.59
C ASP A 288 0.78 25.09 4.29
N GLY A 289 1.41 26.22 3.90
CA GLY A 289 2.84 26.29 3.58
C GLY A 289 3.20 25.81 2.16
N VAL A 290 2.20 25.53 1.33
CA VAL A 290 2.36 25.04 -0.04
C VAL A 290 2.61 26.19 -0.99
N VAL A 291 3.57 26.03 -1.91
CA VAL A 291 3.88 27.03 -2.95
C VAL A 291 2.74 27.16 -3.93
N THR A 292 2.29 28.39 -4.16
CA THR A 292 1.24 28.74 -5.12
C THR A 292 1.74 29.70 -6.21
N GLY A 293 2.92 30.27 -6.02
CA GLY A 293 3.57 31.15 -6.99
C GLY A 293 5.04 31.31 -6.72
N SER A 294 5.78 31.76 -7.71
CA SER A 294 7.16 32.17 -7.57
C SER A 294 7.50 33.31 -8.52
N ASP A 295 8.36 34.21 -8.06
CA ASP A 295 8.98 35.25 -8.87
C ASP A 295 10.46 34.93 -9.05
N VAL A 296 10.89 34.87 -10.30
CA VAL A 296 12.29 34.57 -10.65
C VAL A 296 12.90 35.78 -11.37
N LEU A 297 13.91 36.38 -10.77
CA LEU A 297 14.70 37.42 -11.37
C LEU A 297 16.00 36.81 -11.91
N ILE A 298 16.21 36.93 -13.21
CA ILE A 298 17.46 36.56 -13.86
C ILE A 298 18.28 37.85 -13.96
N TYR A 299 19.37 37.92 -13.19
CA TYR A 299 20.32 39.07 -13.27
C TYR A 299 20.90 39.15 -14.69
N GLY A 300 21.02 40.35 -15.20
CA GLY A 300 21.41 40.59 -16.59
C GLY A 300 20.29 40.94 -17.55
N ASN A 301 19.03 40.61 -17.20
CA ASN A 301 17.84 41.04 -17.96
C ASN A 301 16.97 42.05 -17.23
N ASP A 302 17.20 42.32 -15.94
CA ASP A 302 16.38 43.15 -15.04
C ASP A 302 14.88 42.87 -15.13
N GLN A 303 14.51 41.63 -15.53
CA GLN A 303 13.14 41.21 -15.70
C GLN A 303 12.79 40.08 -14.73
N THR A 304 11.82 40.36 -13.87
CA THR A 304 11.21 39.34 -13.05
C THR A 304 10.13 38.59 -13.84
N THR A 305 10.22 37.27 -13.82
CA THR A 305 9.20 36.40 -14.40
C THR A 305 8.39 35.79 -13.27
N ALA A 306 7.07 36.07 -13.23
CA ALA A 306 6.14 35.48 -12.29
C ALA A 306 5.66 34.13 -12.83
N PHE A 307 5.67 33.11 -11.97
CA PHE A 307 5.11 31.78 -12.24
C PHE A 307 3.97 31.48 -11.30
N THR A 308 2.94 30.82 -11.84
CA THR A 308 1.82 30.27 -11.08
C THR A 308 1.97 28.76 -10.96
N TRP A 309 1.75 28.24 -9.77
CA TRP A 309 1.80 26.82 -9.44
C TRP A 309 0.36 26.34 -9.27
N THR A 310 -0.04 25.42 -10.12
CA THR A 310 -1.44 24.92 -10.17
C THR A 310 -1.50 23.49 -9.68
N TYR A 311 -2.46 23.23 -8.81
CA TYR A 311 -2.75 21.91 -8.25
C TYR A 311 -4.14 21.45 -8.68
N ASP A 312 -4.31 20.15 -8.86
CA ASP A 312 -5.62 19.56 -9.10
C ASP A 312 -6.45 19.47 -7.80
N ALA A 313 -7.68 18.93 -7.93
CA ALA A 313 -8.60 18.78 -6.80
C ALA A 313 -8.09 17.79 -5.74
N ASP A 314 -7.22 16.86 -6.14
CA ASP A 314 -6.61 15.86 -5.27
C ASP A 314 -5.32 16.37 -4.60
N GLY A 315 -4.84 17.55 -4.99
CA GLY A 315 -3.67 18.22 -4.42
C GLY A 315 -2.34 17.88 -5.11
N TYR A 316 -2.34 17.29 -6.29
CA TYR A 316 -1.12 17.08 -7.08
C TYR A 316 -0.77 18.32 -7.89
N LEU A 317 0.53 18.65 -7.98
CA LEU A 317 1.00 19.75 -8.81
C LEU A 317 0.88 19.37 -10.28
N THR A 318 0.10 20.12 -11.04
CA THR A 318 -0.18 19.83 -12.46
C THR A 318 0.50 20.77 -13.44
N ASP A 319 0.78 22.00 -13.04
CA ASP A 319 1.44 22.98 -13.92
C ASP A 319 2.25 24.02 -13.15
N ILE A 320 3.34 24.45 -13.76
CA ILE A 320 4.12 25.61 -13.38
C ILE A 320 4.24 26.49 -14.62
N SER A 321 3.53 27.61 -14.67
CA SER A 321 3.41 28.43 -15.86
C SER A 321 3.60 29.92 -15.60
N SER A 322 4.04 30.64 -16.62
CA SER A 322 4.04 32.09 -16.70
C SER A 322 3.19 32.58 -17.87
N PRO A 323 2.82 33.87 -17.94
CA PRO A 323 2.07 34.41 -19.08
C PRO A 323 2.74 34.19 -20.44
N ALA A 324 4.06 33.98 -20.46
CA ALA A 324 4.81 33.80 -21.69
C ALA A 324 4.95 32.33 -22.12
N ARG A 325 4.83 31.38 -21.19
CA ARG A 325 4.97 29.94 -21.47
C ARG A 325 4.48 29.07 -20.31
N SER A 326 3.90 27.92 -20.64
CA SER A 326 3.79 26.81 -19.70
C SER A 326 5.17 26.22 -19.54
N PHE A 327 5.65 26.20 -18.31
CA PHE A 327 7.02 25.80 -18.03
C PHE A 327 7.13 24.30 -17.78
N ARG A 328 6.15 23.75 -17.08
CA ARG A 328 6.07 22.33 -16.67
C ARG A 328 4.63 21.86 -16.69
N SER A 329 4.36 20.83 -17.44
CA SER A 329 3.13 20.08 -17.42
C SER A 329 3.40 18.74 -16.75
N LEU A 330 2.61 18.40 -15.74
CA LEU A 330 2.69 17.18 -14.98
C LEU A 330 1.37 16.44 -15.11
N GLU A 331 1.43 15.16 -15.45
CA GLU A 331 0.24 14.32 -15.56
C GLU A 331 0.30 13.19 -14.55
N TYR A 332 -0.80 13.00 -13.83
CA TYR A 332 -0.94 11.94 -12.84
C TYR A 332 -2.03 10.96 -13.23
N THR A 333 -1.80 9.68 -12.95
CA THR A 333 -2.78 8.63 -13.14
C THR A 333 -2.75 7.69 -11.93
N GLY A 334 -3.91 7.53 -11.26
CA GLY A 334 -4.02 6.67 -10.09
C GLY A 334 -3.12 7.11 -8.92
N GLY A 335 -2.87 8.43 -8.80
CA GLY A 335 -2.00 8.97 -7.75
C GLY A 335 -0.49 8.91 -8.06
N ASN A 336 -0.10 8.50 -9.26
CA ASN A 336 1.29 8.41 -9.69
C ASN A 336 1.58 9.39 -10.83
N LEU A 337 2.72 10.06 -10.78
CA LEU A 337 3.20 10.96 -11.84
C LEU A 337 3.56 10.13 -13.08
N THR A 338 2.79 10.23 -14.14
CA THR A 338 3.00 9.45 -15.38
C THR A 338 3.80 10.20 -16.44
N THR A 339 3.75 11.52 -16.41
CA THR A 339 4.46 12.36 -17.39
C THR A 339 4.97 13.64 -16.74
N PHE A 340 6.20 14.00 -17.05
CA PHE A 340 6.77 15.31 -16.77
C PHE A 340 7.57 15.77 -17.99
N ARG A 341 7.09 16.82 -18.67
CA ARG A 341 7.65 17.30 -19.95
C ARG A 341 7.72 16.15 -20.99
N ASN A 342 8.91 15.74 -21.34
CA ASN A 342 9.21 14.70 -22.32
C ASN A 342 9.59 13.36 -21.67
N THR A 343 9.55 13.28 -20.36
CA THR A 343 9.86 12.06 -19.60
C THR A 343 8.55 11.39 -19.18
N SER A 344 8.42 10.12 -19.44
CA SER A 344 7.32 9.29 -18.92
C SER A 344 7.85 8.33 -17.88
N PHE A 345 6.98 7.92 -16.95
CA PHE A 345 7.28 7.05 -15.82
C PHE A 345 6.42 5.80 -15.90
N GLU A 346 7.02 4.64 -15.73
CA GLU A 346 6.32 3.35 -15.66
C GLU A 346 6.26 2.85 -14.23
N TYR A 347 5.14 2.22 -13.86
CA TYR A 347 4.83 1.69 -12.54
C TYR A 347 4.28 0.28 -12.72
N GLY A 348 5.06 -0.75 -12.51
CA GLY A 348 4.69 -2.15 -12.68
C GLY A 348 4.73 -2.94 -11.39
N ASP A 349 5.56 -2.53 -10.43
CA ASP A 349 5.71 -3.19 -9.15
C ASP A 349 4.87 -2.48 -8.05
N PRO A 350 3.74 -3.07 -7.61
CA PRO A 350 2.91 -2.49 -6.58
C PRO A 350 3.58 -2.46 -5.18
N GLU A 351 4.70 -3.16 -5.00
CA GLU A 351 5.46 -3.15 -3.76
C GLU A 351 6.41 -1.94 -3.64
N LEU A 352 6.68 -1.27 -4.75
CA LEU A 352 7.48 -0.04 -4.76
C LEU A 352 6.64 1.17 -4.31
N VAL A 353 6.37 1.25 -3.02
CA VAL A 353 5.61 2.34 -2.42
C VAL A 353 6.54 3.52 -2.14
N ASN A 354 6.13 4.73 -2.55
CA ASN A 354 6.85 5.95 -2.19
C ASN A 354 6.47 6.36 -0.76
N HIS A 355 7.44 6.56 0.08
CA HIS A 355 7.16 7.06 1.42
C HIS A 355 6.54 8.46 1.31
N PRO A 356 5.41 8.77 2.00
CA PRO A 356 4.65 10.01 1.83
C PRO A 356 5.45 11.30 2.12
N PHE A 357 6.65 11.17 2.65
CA PHE A 357 7.57 12.29 2.95
C PHE A 357 8.90 12.23 2.20
N ALA A 358 9.15 11.18 1.42
CA ALA A 358 10.23 11.25 0.47
C ALA A 358 9.85 12.36 -0.53
N PRO A 359 10.61 13.47 -0.62
CA PRO A 359 10.52 14.31 -1.79
C PRO A 359 10.72 13.35 -2.94
N GLU A 360 9.87 13.41 -3.89
CA GLU A 360 9.87 12.46 -4.96
C GLU A 360 11.27 12.23 -5.48
N VAL A 361 11.71 11.01 -5.38
CA VAL A 361 12.91 10.49 -6.04
C VAL A 361 12.98 10.99 -7.48
N VAL A 362 11.83 11.14 -8.12
CA VAL A 362 11.63 11.74 -9.42
C VAL A 362 12.10 13.20 -9.48
N TRP A 363 11.80 14.01 -8.46
CA TRP A 363 12.24 15.42 -8.43
C TRP A 363 13.75 15.55 -8.21
N ALA A 364 14.34 14.67 -7.40
CA ALA A 364 15.80 14.63 -7.26
C ALA A 364 16.46 14.30 -8.61
N TYR A 365 15.96 13.30 -9.33
CA TYR A 365 16.43 12.98 -10.67
C TYR A 365 16.28 14.18 -11.62
N MET A 366 15.09 14.81 -11.64
CA MET A 366 14.83 15.96 -12.50
C MET A 366 15.68 17.18 -12.14
N ALA A 367 15.91 17.43 -10.86
CA ALA A 367 16.78 18.51 -10.39
C ALA A 367 18.23 18.37 -10.90
N LEU A 368 18.70 17.14 -10.98
CA LEU A 368 20.07 16.84 -11.40
C LEU A 368 20.25 16.83 -12.91
N MET A 369 19.20 16.41 -13.64
CA MET A 369 19.24 16.33 -15.10
C MET A 369 18.87 17.65 -15.81
N GLU A 370 18.18 18.56 -15.13
CA GLU A 370 17.73 19.84 -15.66
C GLU A 370 18.20 21.01 -14.81
N SER A 371 19.52 21.09 -14.56
CA SER A 371 20.19 22.04 -13.65
C SER A 371 19.95 23.53 -13.93
N ASN A 372 19.27 23.87 -15.03
CA ASN A 372 19.08 25.26 -15.46
C ASN A 372 17.89 25.98 -14.80
N ASP A 373 17.12 25.31 -13.94
CA ASP A 373 15.90 25.87 -13.35
C ASP A 373 15.77 25.54 -11.84
N PRO A 374 16.73 25.96 -11.00
CA PRO A 374 16.74 25.59 -9.56
C PRO A 374 15.47 26.01 -8.82
N PHE A 375 14.81 27.09 -9.23
CA PHE A 375 13.58 27.56 -8.61
C PHE A 375 12.42 26.55 -8.63
N VAL A 376 12.45 25.55 -9.55
CA VAL A 376 11.44 24.50 -9.63
C VAL A 376 11.66 23.44 -8.55
N TYR A 377 12.89 23.21 -8.11
CA TYR A 377 13.25 22.12 -7.20
C TYR A 377 13.25 22.53 -5.73
N PHE A 378 13.59 23.76 -5.43
CA PHE A 378 13.69 24.27 -4.07
C PHE A 378 12.43 24.00 -3.23
N PRO A 379 11.19 24.23 -3.74
CA PRO A 379 10.00 23.92 -3.00
C PRO A 379 9.89 22.44 -2.58
N PHE A 380 10.36 21.50 -3.42
CA PHE A 380 10.36 20.08 -3.09
C PHE A 380 11.38 19.76 -2.01
N PHE A 381 12.60 20.27 -2.13
CA PHE A 381 13.63 20.06 -1.12
C PHE A 381 13.29 20.67 0.24
N LEU A 382 12.54 21.76 0.24
CA LEU A 382 12.08 22.44 1.44
C LEU A 382 10.76 21.88 2.00
N GLY A 383 10.13 20.95 1.30
CA GLY A 383 8.86 20.34 1.73
C GLY A 383 7.63 21.25 1.56
N TRP A 384 7.67 22.20 0.60
CA TRP A 384 6.61 23.16 0.33
C TRP A 384 5.62 22.72 -0.75
N TYR A 385 5.36 21.44 -0.84
CA TYR A 385 4.41 20.81 -1.78
C TYR A 385 3.33 20.03 -1.01
N THR A 386 2.25 19.65 -1.69
CA THR A 386 1.11 18.95 -1.08
C THR A 386 1.28 17.46 -1.07
N LYS A 387 1.51 16.88 -2.24
CA LYS A 387 1.54 15.43 -2.44
C LYS A 387 2.63 15.03 -3.42
N SER A 388 3.11 13.83 -3.24
CA SER A 388 3.98 13.12 -4.17
C SER A 388 3.29 11.86 -4.72
N SER A 389 3.92 11.19 -5.69
CA SER A 389 3.43 9.92 -6.22
C SER A 389 3.27 8.88 -5.12
N ALA A 390 2.21 8.09 -5.19
CA ALA A 390 1.96 7.03 -4.22
C ALA A 390 2.96 5.88 -4.32
N GLN A 391 3.52 5.66 -5.52
CA GLN A 391 4.50 4.62 -5.81
C GLN A 391 5.79 5.22 -6.37
N LEU A 392 6.85 4.42 -6.33
CA LEU A 392 8.11 4.70 -7.03
C LEU A 392 8.04 4.09 -8.43
N PRO A 393 8.50 4.80 -9.48
CA PRO A 393 8.49 4.24 -10.83
C PRO A 393 9.52 3.10 -10.99
N ASP A 394 9.19 2.10 -11.80
CA ASP A 394 10.12 1.03 -12.18
C ASP A 394 11.10 1.49 -13.26
N ALA A 395 10.65 2.41 -14.10
CA ALA A 395 11.47 2.90 -15.20
C ALA A 395 11.16 4.34 -15.59
N LEU A 396 12.17 4.97 -16.18
CA LEU A 396 12.09 6.25 -16.87
C LEU A 396 12.11 6.01 -18.37
N ILE A 397 11.22 6.64 -19.11
CA ILE A 397 11.19 6.65 -20.57
C ILE A 397 11.61 8.03 -21.04
N LEU A 398 12.80 8.13 -21.57
CA LEU A 398 13.41 9.38 -22.02
C LEU A 398 13.43 9.46 -23.56
N PRO A 399 13.39 10.67 -24.15
CA PRO A 399 13.70 10.84 -25.55
C PRO A 399 15.10 10.30 -25.87
N SER A 400 15.24 9.58 -26.98
CA SER A 400 16.55 9.08 -27.41
C SER A 400 17.51 10.25 -27.70
N PRO A 401 18.76 10.19 -27.24
CA PRO A 401 19.79 11.20 -27.58
C PRO A 401 20.05 11.32 -29.09
N THR A 402 19.71 10.29 -29.87
CA THR A 402 19.83 10.30 -31.34
C THR A 402 18.69 11.01 -32.06
N GLY A 403 17.70 11.54 -31.29
CA GLY A 403 16.55 12.29 -31.82
C GLY A 403 15.42 11.42 -32.41
N THR A 404 15.55 10.09 -32.37
CA THR A 404 14.51 9.16 -32.86
C THR A 404 14.21 8.08 -31.81
N GLY A 405 12.91 7.99 -31.41
CA GLY A 405 12.44 7.01 -30.43
C GLY A 405 12.70 7.42 -28.98
N THR A 406 12.55 6.45 -28.11
CA THR A 406 12.74 6.60 -26.65
C THR A 406 13.71 5.56 -26.12
N VAL A 407 14.33 5.85 -24.98
CA VAL A 407 15.16 4.93 -24.19
C VAL A 407 14.44 4.66 -22.87
N ARG A 408 14.36 3.39 -22.51
CA ARG A 408 13.80 2.92 -21.23
C ARG A 408 14.94 2.61 -20.28
N ASN A 409 15.00 3.34 -19.17
CA ASN A 409 15.97 3.14 -18.10
C ASN A 409 15.27 2.51 -16.89
N GLU A 410 15.65 1.30 -16.55
CA GLU A 410 15.15 0.62 -15.36
C GLU A 410 15.74 1.26 -14.10
N LEU A 411 14.91 1.38 -13.08
CA LEU A 411 15.27 1.96 -11.78
C LEU A 411 15.37 0.86 -10.73
N SER A 412 16.34 1.00 -9.83
CA SER A 412 16.46 0.14 -8.66
C SER A 412 16.64 0.99 -7.41
N TYR A 413 16.10 0.54 -6.30
CA TYR A 413 16.05 1.30 -5.05
C TYR A 413 16.64 0.52 -3.88
N VAL A 414 17.26 1.24 -2.96
CA VAL A 414 17.63 0.74 -1.64
C VAL A 414 16.87 1.58 -0.61
N PHE A 415 16.29 0.90 0.37
CA PHE A 415 15.52 1.51 1.45
C PHE A 415 16.26 1.37 2.78
N ASP A 416 16.06 2.33 3.68
CA ASP A 416 16.45 2.18 5.08
C ASP A 416 15.41 1.35 5.87
N GLU A 417 15.67 1.18 7.17
CA GLU A 417 14.79 0.43 8.08
C GLU A 417 13.40 1.04 8.27
N ASP A 418 13.25 2.34 7.97
CA ASP A 418 11.97 3.07 8.07
C ASP A 418 11.26 3.16 6.72
N GLY A 419 11.81 2.59 5.65
CA GLY A 419 11.22 2.55 4.31
C GLY A 419 11.53 3.75 3.43
N TYR A 420 12.41 4.67 3.85
CA TYR A 420 12.86 5.77 2.99
C TYR A 420 13.85 5.29 1.93
N VAL A 421 13.70 5.79 0.71
CA VAL A 421 14.70 5.54 -0.34
C VAL A 421 16.00 6.22 0.04
N VAL A 422 17.06 5.46 0.27
CA VAL A 422 18.41 5.98 0.55
C VAL A 422 19.30 5.93 -0.68
N LYS A 423 18.94 5.13 -1.69
CA LYS A 423 19.64 5.09 -2.97
C LYS A 423 18.70 4.75 -4.11
N MET A 424 18.91 5.40 -5.26
CA MET A 424 18.31 5.02 -6.55
C MET A 424 19.42 4.83 -7.56
N THR A 425 19.32 3.80 -8.40
CA THR A 425 20.31 3.52 -9.45
C THR A 425 19.64 3.27 -10.79
N TRP A 426 20.30 3.70 -11.86
CA TRP A 426 19.94 3.35 -13.25
C TRP A 426 21.21 3.34 -14.10
N GLU A 427 21.37 2.36 -14.99
CA GLU A 427 22.58 2.18 -15.80
C GLU A 427 23.86 2.23 -14.95
N ALA A 428 24.71 3.21 -15.19
CA ALA A 428 25.96 3.44 -14.44
C ALA A 428 25.88 4.65 -13.49
N SER A 429 24.69 5.20 -13.30
CA SER A 429 24.46 6.37 -12.46
C SER A 429 23.69 6.01 -11.18
N GLU A 430 23.92 6.78 -10.11
CA GLU A 430 23.21 6.60 -8.85
C GLU A 430 22.91 7.93 -8.16
N ILE A 431 21.87 7.93 -7.35
CA ILE A 431 21.54 9.02 -6.43
C ILE A 431 21.49 8.47 -5.02
N ASP A 432 22.22 9.07 -4.10
CA ASP A 432 22.12 8.84 -2.66
C ASP A 432 21.27 9.93 -2.01
N PHE A 433 20.34 9.53 -1.15
CA PHE A 433 19.46 10.40 -0.38
C PHE A 433 19.87 10.36 1.09
N ILE A 434 20.16 11.50 1.69
CA ILE A 434 20.64 11.62 3.07
C ILE A 434 19.62 12.46 3.85
N TYR A 435 18.99 11.81 4.82
CA TYR A 435 17.95 12.39 5.67
C TYR A 435 18.48 12.94 6.99
#